data_e35a7b7b52542b30da4322ed49536d96
#
_entry.id   e35a7b7b52542b30da4322ed49536d96
#
_cell.length_a   1.000
_cell.length_b   1.000
_cell.length_c   1.000
_cell.angle_alpha   90.00
_cell.angle_beta   90.00
_cell.angle_gamma   90.00
#
_symmetry.space_group_name_H-M   'P 1'
#
loop_
_entity.id
_entity.type
_entity.pdbx_description
1 polymer ?
#
loop_
_entity_poly.entity_id
_entity_poly.type
_entity_poly.pdbx_seq_one_letter_code
_entity_poly.pdbx_strand_id
1 'polypeptide(L)'
;MEAIAEALKLKDIKNWYFGLETAMKLNNITHEYFAADYIISDALFRPKPIHILGHRIKFIKLKKPIFSFGIIRNNKIHFSENEKTLLDFVYLSRYGGSSSEEIKNRISGLIKYCSKNKLIKYSKKYNKAVRRFVKELI
;
A
#
# COMPACT_ATOMS: atom_id res chain seq x y z
N MET A 1 -7.18 13.05 -6.45
CA MET A 1 -5.82 12.59 -6.05
C MET A 1 -4.78 13.69 -6.10
N GLU A 2 -4.75 14.48 -7.16
CA GLU A 2 -3.80 15.61 -7.24
C GLU A 2 -4.02 16.65 -6.14
N ALA A 3 -5.27 16.93 -5.80
CA ALA A 3 -5.59 17.86 -4.72
C ALA A 3 -5.07 17.38 -3.36
N ILE A 4 -5.12 16.07 -3.11
CA ILE A 4 -4.58 15.46 -1.89
C ILE A 4 -3.05 15.59 -1.90
N ALA A 5 -2.40 15.33 -3.04
CA ALA A 5 -0.95 15.46 -3.19
C ALA A 5 -0.49 16.90 -2.91
N GLU A 6 -1.21 17.89 -3.42
CA GLU A 6 -0.91 19.31 -3.15
C GLU A 6 -1.07 19.65 -1.67
N ALA A 7 -2.12 19.12 -1.02
CA ALA A 7 -2.32 19.33 0.41
C ALA A 7 -1.18 18.74 1.25
N LEU A 8 -0.68 17.57 0.88
CA LEU A 8 0.47 16.95 1.54
C LEU A 8 1.73 17.78 1.37
N LYS A 9 1.95 18.33 0.19
CA LYS A 9 3.06 19.22 -0.09
C LYS A 9 3.01 20.46 0.77
N LEU A 10 1.84 21.06 0.90
CA LEU A 10 1.64 22.25 1.75
C LEU A 10 1.90 21.95 3.23
N LYS A 11 1.68 20.73 3.66
CA LYS A 11 1.95 20.27 5.03
C LYS A 11 3.40 19.77 5.21
N ASP A 12 4.23 19.89 4.19
CA ASP A 12 5.64 19.45 4.20
C ASP A 12 5.82 17.97 4.46
N ILE A 13 4.89 17.15 3.99
CA ILE A 13 4.99 15.69 4.03
C ILE A 13 5.69 15.24 2.75
N LYS A 14 6.93 14.72 2.88
CA LYS A 14 7.80 14.45 1.72
C LYS A 14 7.75 13.01 1.23
N ASN A 15 7.81 12.03 2.13
CA ASN A 15 7.90 10.62 1.78
C ASN A 15 6.54 9.95 2.02
N TRP A 16 5.82 9.72 0.94
CA TRP A 16 4.49 9.11 1.00
C TRP A 16 4.12 8.49 -0.34
N TYR A 17 3.18 7.58 -0.32
CA TYR A 17 2.53 7.07 -1.52
C TYR A 17 1.11 6.63 -1.19
N PHE A 18 0.24 6.66 -2.21
CA PHE A 18 -1.08 6.04 -2.10
C PHE A 18 -0.89 4.53 -2.14
N GLY A 19 -1.44 3.84 -1.15
CA GLY A 19 -1.27 2.40 -1.01
C GLY A 19 -2.58 1.65 -0.91
N LEU A 20 -2.49 0.34 -0.73
CA LEU A 20 -3.61 -0.57 -0.50
C LEU A 20 -4.70 -0.40 -1.56
N GLU A 21 -5.97 -0.29 -1.15
CA GLU A 21 -7.12 -0.16 -2.08
C GLU A 21 -7.00 1.07 -2.97
N THR A 22 -6.42 2.16 -2.46
CA THR A 22 -6.22 3.38 -3.27
C THR A 22 -5.25 3.13 -4.42
N ALA A 23 -4.16 2.41 -4.17
CA ALA A 23 -3.23 2.02 -5.22
C ALA A 23 -3.88 1.08 -6.25
N MET A 24 -4.76 0.18 -5.81
CA MET A 24 -5.51 -0.69 -6.72
C MET A 24 -6.37 0.14 -7.68
N LYS A 25 -7.02 1.19 -7.19
CA LYS A 25 -7.79 2.10 -8.05
C LYS A 25 -6.89 2.83 -9.05
N LEU A 26 -5.75 3.34 -8.58
CA LEU A 26 -4.82 4.08 -9.44
C LEU A 26 -4.15 3.17 -10.50
N ASN A 27 -4.02 1.88 -10.22
CA ASN A 27 -3.54 0.88 -11.17
C ASN A 27 -4.67 0.32 -12.06
N ASN A 28 -5.87 0.84 -11.95
CA ASN A 28 -7.05 0.43 -12.73
C ASN A 28 -7.43 -1.05 -12.53
N ILE A 29 -7.17 -1.60 -11.36
CA ILE A 29 -7.54 -2.99 -11.04
C ILE A 29 -8.97 -3.07 -10.57
N THR A 30 -9.45 -2.04 -9.87
CA THR A 30 -10.79 -2.01 -9.32
C THR A 30 -11.46 -0.67 -9.59
N HIS A 31 -12.78 -0.68 -9.70
CA HIS A 31 -13.62 0.51 -9.79
C HIS A 31 -14.51 0.64 -8.55
N GLU A 32 -14.28 -0.18 -7.52
CA GLU A 32 -15.05 -0.12 -6.30
C GLU A 32 -14.85 1.21 -5.57
N TYR A 33 -15.91 1.63 -4.89
CA TYR A 33 -15.84 2.78 -4.00
C TYR A 33 -15.33 2.34 -2.64
N PHE A 34 -14.34 3.05 -2.12
CA PHE A 34 -13.82 2.83 -0.77
C PHE A 34 -14.09 4.07 0.08
N ALA A 35 -14.45 3.84 1.35
CA ALA A 35 -14.82 4.91 2.27
C ALA A 35 -13.65 5.82 2.63
N ALA A 36 -12.42 5.37 2.42
CA ALA A 36 -11.21 6.14 2.74
C ALA A 36 -10.14 5.90 1.68
N ASP A 37 -9.26 6.88 1.51
CA ASP A 37 -8.02 6.71 0.78
C ASP A 37 -6.89 6.44 1.76
N TYR A 38 -5.91 5.64 1.34
CA TYR A 38 -4.81 5.22 2.19
C TYR A 38 -3.51 5.85 1.71
N ILE A 39 -2.85 6.55 2.63
CA ILE A 39 -1.53 7.14 2.40
C ILE A 39 -0.54 6.46 3.33
N ILE A 40 0.53 5.94 2.74
CA ILE A 40 1.61 5.29 3.48
C ILE A 40 2.78 6.26 3.52
N SER A 41 3.34 6.47 4.71
CA SER A 41 4.44 7.38 4.95
C SER A 41 5.48 6.70 5.83
N ASP A 42 6.74 7.11 5.74
CA ASP A 42 7.80 6.63 6.61
C ASP A 42 7.92 7.41 7.91
N ALA A 43 7.25 8.55 8.01
CA ALA A 43 7.39 9.46 9.14
C ALA A 43 6.07 9.82 9.82
N LEU A 44 4.97 9.88 9.07
CA LEU A 44 3.70 10.36 9.58
C LEU A 44 2.77 9.22 9.96
N PHE A 45 2.32 9.21 11.21
CA PHE A 45 1.29 8.31 11.69
C PHE A 45 0.20 9.10 12.41
N ARG A 46 -1.05 8.85 12.00
CA ARG A 46 -2.23 9.37 12.69
C ARG A 46 -3.21 8.22 12.93
N PRO A 47 -3.55 7.93 14.19
CA PRO A 47 -4.44 6.79 14.50
C PRO A 47 -5.85 6.98 13.98
N LYS A 48 -6.31 8.22 13.87
CA LYS A 48 -7.66 8.53 13.36
C LYS A 48 -7.56 9.09 11.95
N PRO A 49 -8.51 8.73 11.06
CA PRO A 49 -8.56 9.34 9.74
C PRO A 49 -8.75 10.85 9.84
N ILE A 50 -8.20 11.56 8.84
CA ILE A 50 -8.42 13.01 8.71
C ILE A 50 -9.17 13.25 7.40
N HIS A 51 -9.71 14.46 7.25
CA HIS A 51 -10.39 14.87 6.03
C HIS A 51 -9.57 15.94 5.34
N ILE A 52 -9.29 15.72 4.06
CA ILE A 52 -8.59 16.67 3.19
C ILE A 52 -9.48 16.89 1.96
N LEU A 53 -9.98 18.11 1.78
CA LEU A 53 -10.81 18.49 0.64
C LEU A 53 -11.99 17.55 0.43
N GLY A 54 -12.64 17.16 1.52
CA GLY A 54 -13.80 16.25 1.48
C GLY A 54 -13.45 14.76 1.40
N HIS A 55 -12.17 14.42 1.29
CA HIS A 55 -11.72 13.02 1.25
C HIS A 55 -11.32 12.56 2.64
N ARG A 56 -11.77 11.36 3.01
CA ARG A 56 -11.35 10.71 4.25
C ARG A 56 -10.02 10.01 3.99
N ILE A 57 -8.97 10.41 4.73
CA ILE A 57 -7.62 9.90 4.53
C ILE A 57 -7.17 9.15 5.77
N LYS A 58 -6.70 7.92 5.58
CA LYS A 58 -6.03 7.13 6.61
C LYS A 58 -4.53 7.12 6.34
N PHE A 59 -3.74 7.45 7.36
CA PHE A 59 -2.29 7.40 7.29
C PHE A 59 -1.77 6.12 7.94
N ILE A 60 -0.85 5.46 7.25
CA ILE A 60 -0.17 4.26 7.74
C ILE A 60 1.32 4.51 7.67
N LYS A 61 2.03 4.18 8.75
CA LYS A 61 3.49 4.32 8.80
C LYS A 61 4.16 2.99 8.49
N LEU A 62 5.13 3.01 7.58
CA LEU A 62 6.03 1.88 7.32
C LEU A 62 7.48 2.31 7.51
N LYS A 63 8.30 1.41 8.01
CA LYS A 63 9.74 1.63 8.17
C LYS A 63 10.41 1.84 6.81
N LYS A 64 11.46 2.67 6.75
CA LYS A 64 12.19 2.95 5.51
C LYS A 64 12.58 1.70 4.69
N PRO A 65 13.12 0.62 5.27
CA PRO A 65 13.50 -0.55 4.49
C PRO A 65 12.34 -1.18 3.70
N ILE A 66 11.12 -1.10 4.21
CA ILE A 66 9.93 -1.65 3.53
C ILE A 66 9.09 -0.56 2.87
N PHE A 67 9.51 0.69 2.94
CA PHE A 67 8.82 1.82 2.33
C PHE A 67 9.36 2.16 0.93
N SER A 68 10.67 2.23 0.74
CA SER A 68 11.32 2.99 -0.32
C SER A 68 11.54 2.24 -1.65
N PHE A 69 10.67 1.31 -2.01
CA PHE A 69 10.75 0.58 -3.28
C PHE A 69 9.35 0.30 -3.81
N GLY A 70 9.26 -0.04 -5.11
CA GLY A 70 8.00 -0.41 -5.73
C GLY A 70 6.98 0.73 -5.80
N ILE A 71 7.44 1.95 -5.92
CA ILE A 71 6.59 3.14 -5.98
C ILE A 71 6.62 3.72 -7.38
N ILE A 72 5.43 3.93 -7.96
CA ILE A 72 5.26 4.61 -9.24
C ILE A 72 5.09 6.10 -8.97
N ARG A 73 5.90 6.92 -9.63
CA ARG A 73 5.79 8.38 -9.55
C ARG A 73 5.33 8.90 -10.90
N ASN A 74 4.05 9.26 -10.96
CA ASN A 74 3.42 9.80 -12.15
C ASN A 74 3.00 11.24 -11.86
N ASN A 75 3.77 12.20 -12.35
CA ASN A 75 3.60 13.61 -12.05
C ASN A 75 3.65 13.84 -10.51
N LYS A 76 2.58 14.37 -9.93
CA LYS A 76 2.49 14.65 -8.50
C LYS A 76 1.93 13.50 -7.69
N ILE A 77 1.49 12.43 -8.35
CA ILE A 77 0.83 11.30 -7.71
C ILE A 77 1.82 10.17 -7.55
N HIS A 78 2.02 9.71 -6.31
CA HIS A 78 2.88 8.57 -5.99
C HIS A 78 1.98 7.44 -5.50
N PHE A 79 2.13 6.24 -6.07
CA PHE A 79 1.35 5.07 -5.64
C PHE A 79 2.15 3.79 -5.82
N SER A 80 1.79 2.77 -5.04
CA SER A 80 2.53 1.51 -5.08
C SER A 80 2.19 0.69 -6.32
N GLU A 81 3.20 -0.02 -6.85
CA GLU A 81 3.01 -1.06 -7.86
C GLU A 81 2.12 -2.16 -7.31
N ASN A 82 1.57 -3.00 -8.18
CA ASN A 82 0.71 -4.11 -7.75
C ASN A 82 1.42 -5.05 -6.79
N GLU A 83 2.68 -5.38 -7.07
CA GLU A 83 3.48 -6.24 -6.20
C GLU A 83 3.71 -5.62 -4.83
N LYS A 84 4.07 -4.35 -4.81
CA LYS A 84 4.25 -3.62 -3.55
C LYS A 84 2.95 -3.55 -2.77
N THR A 85 1.84 -3.28 -3.44
CA THR A 85 0.51 -3.21 -2.84
C THR A 85 0.16 -4.55 -2.19
N LEU A 86 0.38 -5.66 -2.89
CA LEU A 86 0.12 -7.00 -2.35
C LEU A 86 0.94 -7.26 -1.10
N LEU A 87 2.23 -6.96 -1.15
CA LEU A 87 3.13 -7.20 -0.02
C LEU A 87 2.80 -6.32 1.19
N ASP A 88 2.39 -5.09 0.96
CA ASP A 88 1.93 -4.21 2.03
C ASP A 88 0.66 -4.76 2.70
N PHE A 89 -0.29 -5.29 1.91
CA PHE A 89 -1.47 -5.97 2.47
C PHE A 89 -1.07 -7.15 3.35
N VAL A 90 -0.15 -7.98 2.88
CA VAL A 90 0.31 -9.16 3.64
C VAL A 90 0.98 -8.72 4.95
N TYR A 91 1.89 -7.77 4.86
CA TYR A 91 2.64 -7.28 6.01
C TYR A 91 1.71 -6.69 7.08
N LEU A 92 0.83 -5.78 6.66
CA LEU A 92 -0.06 -5.08 7.59
C LEU A 92 -1.13 -6.02 8.16
N SER A 93 -1.65 -6.94 7.35
CA SER A 93 -2.65 -7.90 7.80
C SER A 93 -2.06 -8.88 8.82
N ARG A 94 -0.84 -9.36 8.60
CA ARG A 94 -0.16 -10.22 9.56
C ARG A 94 0.17 -9.49 10.85
N TYR A 95 0.63 -8.25 10.74
CA TYR A 95 0.89 -7.42 11.92
C TYR A 95 -0.38 -7.21 12.74
N GLY A 96 -1.52 -7.07 12.08
CA GLY A 96 -2.84 -6.95 12.71
C GLY A 96 -3.44 -8.26 13.20
N GLY A 97 -2.76 -9.39 13.03
CA GLY A 97 -3.22 -10.69 13.53
C GLY A 97 -4.16 -11.46 12.61
N SER A 98 -4.28 -11.08 11.34
CA SER A 98 -5.12 -11.80 10.38
C SER A 98 -4.55 -13.20 10.08
N SER A 99 -5.45 -14.18 9.88
CA SER A 99 -5.05 -15.53 9.49
C SER A 99 -4.57 -15.55 8.03
N SER A 100 -3.84 -16.63 7.67
CA SER A 100 -3.39 -16.83 6.29
C SER A 100 -4.58 -16.88 5.32
N GLU A 101 -5.69 -17.50 5.70
CA GLU A 101 -6.89 -17.57 4.87
C GLU A 101 -7.49 -16.17 4.61
N GLU A 102 -7.59 -15.37 5.65
CA GLU A 102 -8.09 -14.00 5.53
C GLU A 102 -7.23 -13.17 4.60
N ILE A 103 -5.91 -13.31 4.71
CA ILE A 103 -4.96 -12.59 3.85
C ILE A 103 -5.10 -13.04 2.40
N LYS A 104 -5.17 -14.35 2.15
CA LYS A 104 -5.36 -14.91 0.80
C LYS A 104 -6.62 -14.39 0.16
N ASN A 105 -7.72 -14.34 0.91
CA ASN A 105 -8.98 -13.81 0.43
C ASN A 105 -8.87 -12.34 0.04
N ARG A 106 -8.17 -11.55 0.86
CA ARG A 106 -8.02 -10.12 0.64
C ARG A 106 -7.21 -9.80 -0.62
N ILE A 107 -6.19 -10.60 -0.93
CA ILE A 107 -5.29 -10.34 -2.06
C ILE A 107 -5.66 -11.13 -3.32
N SER A 108 -6.69 -11.98 -3.28
CA SER A 108 -7.04 -12.88 -4.38
C SER A 108 -7.29 -12.17 -5.72
N GLY A 109 -7.92 -11.01 -5.68
CA GLY A 109 -8.20 -10.22 -6.88
C GLY A 109 -6.99 -9.45 -7.40
N LEU A 110 -5.94 -9.34 -6.60
CA LEU A 110 -4.74 -8.57 -6.93
C LEU A 110 -3.62 -9.43 -7.50
N ILE A 111 -3.54 -10.68 -7.04
CA ILE A 111 -2.39 -11.56 -7.35
C ILE A 111 -2.21 -11.81 -8.85
N LYS A 112 -3.29 -11.89 -9.60
CA LYS A 112 -3.24 -12.12 -11.05
C LYS A 112 -2.58 -10.99 -11.83
N TYR A 113 -2.48 -9.81 -11.25
CA TYR A 113 -1.84 -8.65 -11.86
C TYR A 113 -0.38 -8.51 -11.45
N CYS A 114 0.14 -9.43 -10.63
CA CYS A 114 1.49 -9.35 -10.09
C CYS A 114 2.45 -10.26 -10.85
N SER A 115 3.70 -9.78 -11.00
CA SER A 115 4.80 -10.58 -11.48
C SER A 115 5.36 -11.43 -10.32
N LYS A 116 5.45 -12.76 -10.52
CA LYS A 116 6.03 -13.66 -9.52
C LYS A 116 7.46 -13.29 -9.17
N ASN A 117 8.25 -12.94 -10.18
CA ASN A 117 9.65 -12.55 -9.99
C ASN A 117 9.78 -11.30 -9.12
N LYS A 118 8.93 -10.29 -9.37
CA LYS A 118 8.91 -9.09 -8.56
C LYS A 118 8.43 -9.37 -7.13
N LEU A 119 7.42 -10.23 -6.97
CA LEU A 119 6.95 -10.62 -5.63
C LEU A 119 8.07 -11.24 -4.81
N ILE A 120 8.82 -12.17 -5.41
CA ILE A 120 9.95 -12.81 -4.75
C ILE A 120 11.03 -11.78 -4.41
N LYS A 121 11.39 -10.95 -5.37
CA LYS A 121 12.42 -9.92 -5.19
C LYS A 121 12.05 -8.94 -4.08
N TYR A 122 10.85 -8.39 -4.12
CA TYR A 122 10.41 -7.39 -3.15
C TYR A 122 10.16 -8.00 -1.76
N SER A 123 9.70 -9.25 -1.70
CA SER A 123 9.44 -9.93 -0.42
C SER A 123 10.68 -10.02 0.46
N LYS A 124 11.86 -10.05 -0.15
CA LYS A 124 13.13 -10.11 0.58
C LYS A 124 13.39 -8.88 1.44
N LYS A 125 12.72 -7.77 1.15
CA LYS A 125 12.84 -6.54 1.94
C LYS A 125 11.93 -6.52 3.15
N TYR A 126 10.99 -7.46 3.22
CA TYR A 126 10.07 -7.62 4.35
C TYR A 126 10.64 -8.63 5.35
N ASN A 127 9.84 -8.95 6.37
CA ASN A 127 10.23 -9.91 7.39
C ASN A 127 10.07 -11.37 6.91
N LYS A 128 10.52 -12.32 7.74
CA LYS A 128 10.45 -13.75 7.40
C LYS A 128 9.02 -14.24 7.16
N ALA A 129 8.05 -13.70 7.91
CA ALA A 129 6.66 -14.12 7.79
C ALA A 129 6.10 -13.77 6.40
N VAL A 130 6.40 -12.58 5.89
CA VAL A 130 5.99 -12.17 4.54
C VAL A 130 6.67 -13.03 3.48
N ARG A 131 7.99 -13.25 3.61
CA ARG A 131 8.72 -14.09 2.66
C ARG A 131 8.17 -15.51 2.60
N ARG A 132 7.86 -16.10 3.75
CA ARG A 132 7.28 -17.45 3.83
C ARG A 132 5.90 -17.48 3.18
N PHE A 133 5.07 -16.49 3.48
CA PHE A 133 3.75 -16.39 2.89
C PHE A 133 3.80 -16.33 1.36
N VAL A 134 4.71 -15.52 0.81
CA VAL A 134 4.88 -15.39 -0.64
C VAL A 134 5.32 -16.71 -1.27
N LYS A 135 6.27 -17.41 -0.64
CA LYS A 135 6.72 -18.73 -1.13
C LYS A 135 5.57 -19.73 -1.21
N GLU A 136 4.71 -19.76 -0.22
CA GLU A 136 3.55 -20.67 -0.20
C GLU A 136 2.48 -20.25 -1.20
N LEU A 137 2.38 -18.96 -1.50
CA LEU A 137 1.39 -18.41 -2.41
C LEU A 137 1.69 -18.73 -3.88
N ILE A 138 2.96 -18.75 -4.22
CA ILE A 138 3.44 -19.02 -5.57
C ILE A 138 4.18 -20.36 -5.63
#